data_0d586e828c7891a0ba19b08dd7ae170a
#
_entry.id   0d586e828c7891a0ba19b08dd7ae170a
#
_cell.length_a   1.000
_cell.length_b   1.000
_cell.length_c   1.000
_cell.angle_alpha   90.00
_cell.angle_beta   90.00
_cell.angle_gamma   90.00
#
_symmetry.space_group_name_H-M   'P 1'
#
loop_
_entity.id
_entity.type
_entity.pdbx_description
1 polymer ?
#
loop_
_entity_poly.entity_id
_entity_poly.type
_entity_poly.pdbx_seq_one_letter_code
_entity_poly.pdbx_strand_id
1 'polypeptide(L)'
;MMASYTHTIWSEWPDIKVPPGFRRLSPLNFPLETSDLSEITIYVQPYMTGSELLEPVHAMKNLQILQVPNAGYESAIPYMREGVTLCNARGVHNASTAELAVGLAIAMKRGFPDFIRAQDRSEWSHERMGSLSDSRIGIIGAGSIGQTLVSYLSPFEVDITTFSRSGGHGSLTMDQLDPLLPTLDLIFLILPLNEESQHLINARRLALMKDGAILINVARGKIIDTDALVAELITGRICAALDVTDPEPLPHDHPLWKLKNVIIT
;
A
#
# COMPACT_ATOMS: atom_id res chain seq x y z
N MET A 1 -3.79 18.50 44.75
CA MET A 1 -4.95 18.21 43.84
C MET A 1 -4.38 17.54 42.61
N MET A 2 -4.73 16.28 42.39
CA MET A 2 -4.41 15.60 41.10
C MET A 2 -5.24 16.29 40.03
N ALA A 3 -4.60 16.72 38.94
CA ALA A 3 -5.31 17.23 37.77
C ALA A 3 -6.25 16.15 37.24
N SER A 4 -7.55 16.43 37.19
CA SER A 4 -8.50 15.50 36.57
C SER A 4 -8.36 15.61 35.05
N TYR A 5 -7.81 14.61 34.41
CA TYR A 5 -7.77 14.51 32.96
C TYR A 5 -9.09 13.92 32.44
N THR A 6 -9.61 14.49 31.37
CA THR A 6 -10.82 13.97 30.70
C THR A 6 -10.48 12.85 29.74
N HIS A 7 -9.28 12.86 29.15
CA HIS A 7 -8.81 11.85 28.20
C HIS A 7 -7.34 11.53 28.44
N THR A 8 -6.96 10.30 28.14
CA THR A 8 -5.60 9.81 28.24
C THR A 8 -5.19 9.24 26.88
N ILE A 9 -4.18 9.85 26.25
CA ILE A 9 -3.67 9.46 24.94
C ILE A 9 -2.39 8.68 25.15
N TRP A 10 -2.34 7.45 24.66
CA TRP A 10 -1.10 6.69 24.53
C TRP A 10 -0.54 6.80 23.11
N SER A 11 0.73 7.20 22.99
CA SER A 11 1.41 7.34 21.71
C SER A 11 2.92 7.21 21.88
N GLU A 12 3.59 6.53 20.93
CA GLU A 12 5.06 6.49 20.88
C GLU A 12 5.68 7.84 20.45
N TRP A 13 4.92 8.69 19.76
CA TRP A 13 5.43 9.96 19.20
C TRP A 13 5.82 10.93 20.31
N PRO A 14 7.12 11.32 20.41
CA PRO A 14 7.60 12.12 21.54
C PRO A 14 7.05 13.55 21.55
N ASP A 15 6.75 14.11 20.40
CA ASP A 15 6.40 15.53 20.24
C ASP A 15 4.91 15.79 20.04
N ILE A 16 4.06 14.77 20.27
CA ILE A 16 2.62 14.96 20.13
C ILE A 16 2.12 16.02 21.13
N LYS A 17 1.54 17.08 20.59
CA LYS A 17 0.91 18.14 21.39
C LYS A 17 -0.50 17.73 21.75
N VAL A 18 -0.81 17.66 23.02
CA VAL A 18 -2.15 17.33 23.52
C VAL A 18 -2.87 18.58 24.02
N PRO A 19 -4.20 18.69 23.81
CA PRO A 19 -4.98 19.82 24.32
C PRO A 19 -5.01 19.87 25.86
N PRO A 20 -5.37 21.03 26.46
CA PRO A 20 -5.65 21.11 27.89
C PRO A 20 -6.71 20.07 28.32
N GLY A 21 -6.51 19.43 29.47
CA GLY A 21 -7.39 18.38 29.97
C GLY A 21 -7.06 16.97 29.45
N PHE A 22 -6.07 16.83 28.57
CA PHE A 22 -5.55 15.54 28.11
C PHE A 22 -4.26 15.18 28.84
N ARG A 23 -4.10 13.90 29.19
CA ARG A 23 -2.85 13.32 29.70
C ARG A 23 -2.19 12.53 28.59
N ARG A 24 -0.89 12.76 28.39
CA ARG A 24 -0.10 11.96 27.44
C ARG A 24 0.63 10.83 28.17
N LEU A 25 0.51 9.64 27.62
CA LEU A 25 1.27 8.45 27.96
C LEU A 25 2.18 8.05 26.79
N SER A 26 3.28 7.40 27.09
CA SER A 26 4.25 6.93 26.09
C SER A 26 4.92 5.64 26.58
N PRO A 27 5.61 4.89 25.72
CA PRO A 27 6.33 3.70 26.14
C PRO A 27 7.29 3.92 27.30
N LEU A 28 7.85 5.14 27.43
CA LEU A 28 8.81 5.49 28.50
C LEU A 28 8.18 5.63 29.88
N ASN A 29 6.95 6.13 29.97
CA ASN A 29 6.26 6.39 31.24
C ASN A 29 5.06 5.50 31.50
N PHE A 30 4.65 4.72 30.52
CA PHE A 30 3.50 3.81 30.57
C PHE A 30 3.68 2.67 29.56
N PRO A 31 4.58 1.71 29.83
CA PRO A 31 4.76 0.53 28.97
C PRO A 31 3.49 -0.32 28.97
N LEU A 32 3.05 -0.75 27.77
CA LEU A 32 1.77 -1.47 27.58
C LEU A 32 1.75 -2.81 28.32
N GLU A 33 2.89 -3.47 28.45
CA GLU A 33 3.02 -4.83 29.01
C GLU A 33 2.81 -4.87 30.53
N THR A 34 3.07 -3.78 31.22
CA THR A 34 3.12 -3.73 32.70
C THR A 34 2.16 -2.74 33.33
N SER A 35 1.43 -1.95 32.51
CA SER A 35 0.56 -0.89 32.98
C SER A 35 -0.92 -1.29 33.02
N ASP A 36 -1.74 -0.58 33.79
CA ASP A 36 -3.19 -0.73 33.74
C ASP A 36 -3.77 -0.05 32.49
N LEU A 37 -3.99 -0.82 31.43
CA LEU A 37 -4.44 -0.31 30.14
C LEU A 37 -5.85 0.28 30.18
N SER A 38 -6.60 0.11 31.28
CA SER A 38 -7.91 0.75 31.44
C SER A 38 -7.82 2.27 31.55
N GLU A 39 -6.64 2.84 31.84
CA GLU A 39 -6.42 4.28 31.84
C GLU A 39 -6.44 4.91 30.44
N ILE A 40 -6.23 4.11 29.39
CA ILE A 40 -6.12 4.61 28.01
C ILE A 40 -7.51 4.83 27.41
N THR A 41 -7.79 6.06 26.98
CA THR A 41 -9.03 6.42 26.27
C THR A 41 -8.81 6.66 24.78
N ILE A 42 -7.59 7.00 24.36
CA ILE A 42 -7.18 7.16 22.97
C ILE A 42 -5.87 6.39 22.80
N TYR A 43 -5.86 5.43 21.88
CA TYR A 43 -4.67 4.68 21.53
C TYR A 43 -4.24 4.99 20.11
N VAL A 44 -3.00 5.47 19.97
CA VAL A 44 -2.36 5.69 18.68
C VAL A 44 -1.42 4.52 18.45
N GLN A 45 -1.77 3.65 17.51
CA GLN A 45 -0.93 2.51 17.15
C GLN A 45 0.43 3.00 16.67
N PRO A 46 1.54 2.40 17.13
CA PRO A 46 2.88 2.71 16.64
C PRO A 46 3.02 2.51 15.14
N TYR A 47 3.86 3.34 14.52
CA TYR A 47 4.13 3.28 13.09
C TYR A 47 5.11 2.15 12.74
N MET A 48 4.97 1.57 11.55
CA MET A 48 5.83 0.46 11.06
C MET A 48 5.77 -0.81 11.93
N THR A 49 4.64 -1.03 12.61
CA THR A 49 4.40 -2.23 13.42
C THR A 49 3.29 -3.08 12.83
N GLY A 50 3.33 -4.37 13.12
CA GLY A 50 2.29 -5.31 12.72
C GLY A 50 1.04 -5.24 13.62
N SER A 51 0.16 -6.25 13.47
CA SER A 51 -1.06 -6.37 14.28
C SER A 51 -0.81 -6.73 15.74
N GLU A 52 0.41 -7.15 16.11
CA GLU A 52 0.79 -7.51 17.48
C GLU A 52 0.58 -6.34 18.47
N LEU A 53 0.77 -5.10 18.02
CA LEU A 53 0.50 -3.92 18.84
C LEU A 53 -0.98 -3.49 18.89
N LEU A 54 -1.87 -4.24 18.24
CA LEU A 54 -3.32 -4.11 18.41
C LEU A 54 -3.88 -5.07 19.49
N GLU A 55 -3.15 -6.14 19.84
CA GLU A 55 -3.56 -7.06 20.91
C GLU A 55 -3.88 -6.36 22.25
N PRO A 56 -3.09 -5.36 22.72
CA PRO A 56 -3.39 -4.64 23.95
C PRO A 56 -4.74 -3.92 23.96
N VAL A 57 -5.33 -3.64 22.78
CA VAL A 57 -6.65 -2.96 22.65
C VAL A 57 -7.75 -3.71 23.39
N HIS A 58 -7.69 -5.04 23.48
CA HIS A 58 -8.65 -5.86 24.23
C HIS A 58 -8.67 -5.52 25.73
N ALA A 59 -7.55 -5.12 26.31
CA ALA A 59 -7.43 -4.75 27.73
C ALA A 59 -7.75 -3.27 27.98
N MET A 60 -7.84 -2.43 26.97
CA MET A 60 -8.13 -0.99 27.09
C MET A 60 -9.62 -0.74 27.27
N LYS A 61 -10.18 -1.10 28.44
CA LYS A 61 -11.63 -1.11 28.70
C LYS A 61 -12.33 0.23 28.46
N ASN A 62 -11.62 1.34 28.68
CA ASN A 62 -12.14 2.70 28.51
C ASN A 62 -11.75 3.35 27.19
N LEU A 63 -11.23 2.57 26.22
CA LEU A 63 -10.86 3.07 24.90
C LEU A 63 -12.08 3.64 24.16
N GLN A 64 -11.94 4.84 23.64
CA GLN A 64 -12.94 5.57 22.85
C GLN A 64 -12.48 5.75 21.40
N ILE A 65 -11.17 5.94 21.19
CA ILE A 65 -10.59 6.16 19.86
C ILE A 65 -9.39 5.24 19.67
N LEU A 66 -9.42 4.48 18.57
CA LEU A 66 -8.26 3.77 18.03
C LEU A 66 -7.80 4.50 16.77
N GLN A 67 -6.61 5.10 16.80
CA GLN A 67 -5.97 5.72 15.64
C GLN A 67 -4.94 4.77 15.06
N VAL A 68 -5.12 4.33 13.81
CA VAL A 68 -4.11 3.58 13.07
C VAL A 68 -3.27 4.50 12.18
N PRO A 69 -1.95 4.23 12.00
CA PRO A 69 -1.03 5.12 11.33
C PRO A 69 -1.12 5.11 9.80
N ASN A 70 -1.83 4.14 9.22
CA ASN A 70 -1.96 3.91 7.79
C ASN A 70 -3.34 4.33 7.26
N ALA A 71 -3.45 4.50 5.95
CA ALA A 71 -4.74 4.67 5.29
C ALA A 71 -5.58 3.37 5.30
N GLY A 72 -4.92 2.21 5.16
CA GLY A 72 -5.51 0.89 5.37
C GLY A 72 -5.72 0.62 6.86
N TYR A 73 -6.85 0.03 7.18
CA TYR A 73 -7.28 -0.20 8.57
C TYR A 73 -7.80 -1.63 8.80
N GLU A 74 -7.62 -2.49 7.82
CA GLU A 74 -8.18 -3.85 7.79
C GLU A 74 -7.71 -4.69 8.98
N SER A 75 -6.45 -4.52 9.38
CA SER A 75 -5.85 -5.19 10.54
C SER A 75 -6.46 -4.78 11.88
N ALA A 76 -7.07 -3.60 11.95
CA ALA A 76 -7.68 -3.09 13.18
C ALA A 76 -9.12 -3.56 13.38
N ILE A 77 -9.80 -3.99 12.32
CA ILE A 77 -11.23 -4.40 12.38
C ILE A 77 -11.47 -5.49 13.44
N PRO A 78 -10.65 -6.55 13.56
CA PRO A 78 -10.87 -7.60 14.57
C PRO A 78 -10.83 -7.11 16.03
N TYR A 79 -10.20 -5.96 16.28
CA TYR A 79 -10.04 -5.38 17.62
C TYR A 79 -11.11 -4.33 17.95
N MET A 80 -11.99 -4.05 16.99
CA MET A 80 -13.05 -3.06 17.18
C MET A 80 -14.20 -3.63 18.03
N ARG A 81 -14.77 -2.77 18.85
CA ARG A 81 -15.96 -3.06 19.65
C ARG A 81 -16.90 -1.86 19.70
N GLU A 82 -18.13 -2.10 20.14
CA GLU A 82 -19.12 -1.03 20.30
C GLU A 82 -18.56 0.12 21.19
N GLY A 83 -18.84 1.35 20.80
CA GLY A 83 -18.39 2.55 21.49
C GLY A 83 -16.95 3.01 21.17
N VAL A 84 -16.18 2.25 20.37
CA VAL A 84 -14.84 2.67 19.94
C VAL A 84 -14.90 3.21 18.51
N THR A 85 -14.36 4.40 18.31
CA THR A 85 -14.22 5.01 16.99
C THR A 85 -12.86 4.64 16.39
N LEU A 86 -12.86 4.04 15.20
CA LEU A 86 -11.64 3.79 14.41
C LEU A 86 -11.33 5.00 13.55
N CYS A 87 -10.13 5.54 13.73
CA CYS A 87 -9.55 6.60 12.89
C CYS A 87 -8.35 6.06 12.13
N ASN A 88 -8.17 6.51 10.90
CA ASN A 88 -7.02 6.16 10.07
C ASN A 88 -6.24 7.40 9.59
N ALA A 89 -5.10 7.18 8.96
CA ALA A 89 -4.24 8.26 8.44
C ALA A 89 -4.48 8.55 6.94
N ARG A 90 -5.74 8.46 6.48
CA ARG A 90 -6.08 8.80 5.10
C ARG A 90 -5.58 10.21 4.74
N GLY A 91 -4.85 10.31 3.64
CA GLY A 91 -4.30 11.58 3.15
C GLY A 91 -2.84 11.82 3.55
N VAL A 92 -2.38 11.26 4.68
CA VAL A 92 -1.02 11.49 5.20
C VAL A 92 0.05 10.93 4.24
N HIS A 93 -0.17 9.75 3.69
CA HIS A 93 0.78 9.06 2.83
C HIS A 93 0.50 9.23 1.32
N ASN A 94 -0.39 10.14 0.93
CA ASN A 94 -0.76 10.29 -0.49
C ASN A 94 0.46 10.60 -1.37
N ALA A 95 1.26 11.58 -0.96
CA ALA A 95 2.41 12.02 -1.74
C ALA A 95 3.49 10.93 -1.84
N SER A 96 3.90 10.36 -0.71
CA SER A 96 4.97 9.35 -0.66
C SER A 96 4.62 8.07 -1.42
N THR A 97 3.37 7.58 -1.27
CA THR A 97 2.93 6.38 -1.98
C THR A 97 2.80 6.62 -3.49
N ALA A 98 2.26 7.77 -3.90
CA ALA A 98 2.18 8.13 -5.31
C ALA A 98 3.56 8.34 -5.93
N GLU A 99 4.50 8.98 -5.21
CA GLU A 99 5.90 9.16 -5.63
C GLU A 99 6.59 7.81 -5.85
N LEU A 100 6.47 6.87 -4.89
CA LEU A 100 7.02 5.52 -5.04
C LEU A 100 6.44 4.82 -6.26
N ALA A 101 5.13 4.88 -6.47
CA ALA A 101 4.47 4.27 -7.63
C ALA A 101 5.02 4.82 -8.96
N VAL A 102 5.20 6.15 -9.08
CA VAL A 102 5.80 6.78 -10.26
C VAL A 102 7.26 6.37 -10.40
N GLY A 103 8.03 6.35 -9.31
CA GLY A 103 9.43 5.92 -9.30
C GLY A 103 9.60 4.49 -9.81
N LEU A 104 8.76 3.56 -9.35
CA LEU A 104 8.71 2.16 -9.80
C LEU A 104 8.36 2.07 -11.29
N ALA A 105 7.38 2.83 -11.75
CA ALA A 105 6.99 2.87 -13.15
C ALA A 105 8.16 3.33 -14.05
N ILE A 106 8.83 4.41 -13.66
CA ILE A 106 10.02 4.91 -14.37
C ILE A 106 11.14 3.86 -14.35
N ALA A 107 11.45 3.30 -13.19
CA ALA A 107 12.52 2.32 -13.05
C ALA A 107 12.31 1.10 -13.97
N MET A 108 11.08 0.59 -14.03
CA MET A 108 10.74 -0.55 -14.90
C MET A 108 10.78 -0.14 -16.38
N LYS A 109 10.13 0.97 -16.77
CA LYS A 109 10.12 1.44 -18.18
C LYS A 109 11.50 1.77 -18.72
N ARG A 110 12.38 2.27 -17.84
CA ARG A 110 13.77 2.66 -18.22
C ARG A 110 14.78 1.53 -18.05
N GLY A 111 14.34 0.32 -17.66
CA GLY A 111 15.21 -0.86 -17.51
C GLY A 111 16.26 -0.72 -16.41
N PHE A 112 16.01 0.08 -15.36
CA PHE A 112 16.97 0.30 -14.27
C PHE A 112 17.45 -1.01 -13.64
N PRO A 113 16.61 -2.04 -13.41
CA PRO A 113 17.09 -3.30 -12.86
C PRO A 113 18.19 -3.96 -13.69
N ASP A 114 18.10 -3.91 -15.01
CA ASP A 114 19.09 -4.55 -15.90
C ASP A 114 20.39 -3.73 -15.95
N PHE A 115 20.29 -2.41 -16.00
CA PHE A 115 21.46 -1.52 -15.94
C PHE A 115 22.20 -1.63 -14.62
N ILE A 116 21.49 -1.69 -13.47
CA ILE A 116 22.10 -1.87 -12.15
C ILE A 116 22.84 -3.22 -12.09
N ARG A 117 22.19 -4.31 -12.54
CA ARG A 117 22.83 -5.63 -12.57
C ARG A 117 24.04 -5.68 -13.52
N ALA A 118 24.00 -4.97 -14.65
CA ALA A 118 25.14 -4.85 -15.56
C ALA A 118 26.29 -4.05 -14.90
N GLN A 119 25.97 -2.96 -14.20
CA GLN A 119 26.93 -2.18 -13.43
C GLN A 119 27.64 -3.04 -12.38
N ASP A 120 26.91 -3.89 -11.63
CA ASP A 120 27.50 -4.80 -10.63
C ASP A 120 28.51 -5.79 -11.25
N ARG A 121 28.35 -6.11 -12.53
CA ARG A 121 29.28 -6.98 -13.29
C ARG A 121 30.33 -6.20 -14.07
N SER A 122 30.38 -4.85 -13.91
CA SER A 122 31.25 -3.96 -14.71
C SER A 122 31.03 -4.10 -16.24
N GLU A 123 29.80 -4.35 -16.65
CA GLU A 123 29.40 -4.50 -18.05
C GLU A 123 28.74 -3.21 -18.54
N TRP A 124 29.22 -2.69 -19.69
CA TRP A 124 28.54 -1.60 -20.37
C TRP A 124 27.35 -2.13 -21.18
N SER A 125 26.13 -2.03 -20.60
CA SER A 125 24.89 -2.33 -21.32
C SER A 125 24.42 -1.10 -22.08
N HIS A 126 24.19 -1.24 -23.39
CA HIS A 126 23.72 -0.14 -24.24
C HIS A 126 22.45 -0.59 -24.96
N GLU A 127 21.31 -0.43 -24.28
CA GLU A 127 20.00 -0.81 -24.80
C GLU A 127 19.06 0.40 -24.82
N ARG A 128 18.19 0.44 -25.84
CA ARG A 128 17.15 1.44 -25.94
C ARG A 128 15.91 0.96 -25.17
N MET A 129 15.63 1.60 -24.05
CA MET A 129 14.44 1.36 -23.24
C MET A 129 13.28 2.28 -23.63
N GLY A 130 12.06 1.92 -23.17
CA GLY A 130 10.88 2.75 -23.34
C GLY A 130 10.87 3.99 -22.45
N SER A 131 9.81 4.78 -22.57
CA SER A 131 9.48 5.90 -21.68
C SER A 131 8.05 5.76 -21.19
N LEU A 132 7.64 6.64 -20.26
CA LEU A 132 6.23 6.71 -19.85
C LEU A 132 5.36 7.39 -20.93
N SER A 133 5.93 8.32 -21.71
CA SER A 133 5.18 9.02 -22.76
C SER A 133 4.45 8.04 -23.69
N ASP A 134 3.27 8.40 -24.12
CA ASP A 134 2.38 7.59 -24.95
C ASP A 134 1.87 6.29 -24.31
N SER A 135 2.23 6.04 -23.03
CA SER A 135 1.73 4.84 -22.33
C SER A 135 0.27 4.96 -21.94
N ARG A 136 -0.47 3.87 -22.12
CA ARG A 136 -1.83 3.70 -21.60
C ARG A 136 -1.79 3.11 -20.22
N ILE A 137 -2.30 3.85 -19.25
CA ILE A 137 -2.18 3.55 -17.82
C ILE A 137 -3.55 3.25 -17.24
N GLY A 138 -3.67 2.11 -16.56
CA GLY A 138 -4.81 1.77 -15.70
C GLY A 138 -4.47 2.01 -14.23
N ILE A 139 -5.27 2.80 -13.51
CA ILE A 139 -5.13 2.97 -12.06
C ILE A 139 -6.35 2.35 -11.39
N ILE A 140 -6.15 1.24 -10.69
CA ILE A 140 -7.20 0.53 -9.97
C ILE A 140 -7.24 1.05 -8.54
N GLY A 141 -8.22 1.92 -8.26
CA GLY A 141 -8.38 2.64 -7.01
C GLY A 141 -8.32 4.15 -7.20
N ALA A 142 -9.50 4.81 -7.31
CA ALA A 142 -9.63 6.25 -7.49
C ALA A 142 -9.79 7.03 -6.16
N GLY A 143 -9.22 6.50 -5.06
CA GLY A 143 -9.17 7.17 -3.76
C GLY A 143 -8.18 8.34 -3.73
N SER A 144 -7.88 8.86 -2.52
CA SER A 144 -6.99 10.02 -2.36
C SER A 144 -5.59 9.80 -2.94
N ILE A 145 -4.99 8.61 -2.74
CA ILE A 145 -3.69 8.28 -3.33
C ILE A 145 -3.79 8.17 -4.86
N GLY A 146 -4.83 7.50 -5.38
CA GLY A 146 -5.05 7.36 -6.82
C GLY A 146 -5.19 8.72 -7.52
N GLN A 147 -5.91 9.68 -6.92
CA GLN A 147 -6.03 11.05 -7.43
C GLN A 147 -4.67 11.78 -7.42
N THR A 148 -3.87 11.61 -6.36
CA THR A 148 -2.51 12.15 -6.30
C THR A 148 -1.63 11.53 -7.39
N LEU A 149 -1.72 10.21 -7.60
CA LEU A 149 -0.97 9.53 -8.66
C LEU A 149 -1.36 10.04 -10.05
N VAL A 150 -2.66 10.25 -10.33
CA VAL A 150 -3.11 10.90 -11.59
C VAL A 150 -2.43 12.24 -11.78
N SER A 151 -2.39 13.10 -10.74
CA SER A 151 -1.76 14.41 -10.83
C SER A 151 -0.25 14.33 -11.09
N TYR A 152 0.44 13.33 -10.51
CA TYR A 152 1.88 13.13 -10.68
C TYR A 152 2.24 12.55 -12.06
N LEU A 153 1.35 11.73 -12.64
CA LEU A 153 1.55 11.15 -13.97
C LEU A 153 1.15 12.07 -15.11
N SER A 154 0.24 13.01 -14.89
CA SER A 154 -0.27 13.92 -15.94
C SER A 154 0.82 14.64 -16.76
N PRO A 155 1.97 15.09 -16.16
CA PRO A 155 3.03 15.74 -16.93
C PRO A 155 3.81 14.82 -17.87
N PHE A 156 3.63 13.50 -17.83
CA PHE A 156 4.38 12.53 -18.62
C PHE A 156 3.78 12.20 -19.99
N GLU A 157 2.75 12.95 -20.44
CA GLU A 157 2.11 12.74 -21.74
C GLU A 157 1.54 11.30 -21.88
N VAL A 158 0.80 10.87 -20.86
CA VAL A 158 0.22 9.52 -20.75
C VAL A 158 -1.30 9.54 -20.87
N ASP A 159 -1.90 8.43 -21.32
CA ASP A 159 -3.35 8.21 -21.31
C ASP A 159 -3.77 7.44 -20.06
N ILE A 160 -4.48 8.08 -19.14
CA ILE A 160 -4.83 7.52 -17.84
C ILE A 160 -6.31 7.17 -17.77
N THR A 161 -6.58 5.90 -17.47
CA THR A 161 -7.91 5.40 -17.11
C THR A 161 -7.91 4.99 -15.64
N THR A 162 -8.82 5.52 -14.86
CA THR A 162 -9.00 5.13 -13.46
C THR A 162 -10.17 4.17 -13.29
N PHE A 163 -10.06 3.25 -12.35
CA PHE A 163 -11.11 2.27 -12.02
C PHE A 163 -11.48 2.37 -10.54
N SER A 164 -12.77 2.33 -10.25
CA SER A 164 -13.30 2.29 -8.88
C SER A 164 -14.54 1.41 -8.81
N ARG A 165 -14.91 0.99 -7.58
CA ARG A 165 -16.10 0.16 -7.36
C ARG A 165 -17.39 0.85 -7.86
N SER A 166 -17.52 2.15 -7.62
CA SER A 166 -18.75 2.92 -7.89
C SER A 166 -18.71 3.75 -9.16
N GLY A 167 -17.62 3.79 -9.92
CA GLY A 167 -17.44 4.69 -11.05
C GLY A 167 -17.34 6.18 -10.68
N GLY A 168 -17.12 6.50 -9.38
CA GLY A 168 -16.99 7.89 -8.92
C GLY A 168 -15.75 8.59 -9.43
N HIS A 169 -15.76 9.93 -9.41
CA HIS A 169 -14.65 10.79 -9.86
C HIS A 169 -14.23 10.59 -11.34
N GLY A 170 -15.17 10.23 -12.20
CA GLY A 170 -14.87 9.98 -13.62
C GLY A 170 -14.18 8.65 -13.90
N SER A 171 -14.13 7.75 -12.91
CA SER A 171 -13.57 6.42 -13.07
C SER A 171 -14.53 5.48 -13.76
N LEU A 172 -13.99 4.49 -14.46
CA LEU A 172 -14.74 3.32 -14.89
C LEU A 172 -15.05 2.39 -13.72
N THR A 173 -16.04 1.53 -13.90
CA THR A 173 -16.35 0.47 -12.94
C THR A 173 -15.50 -0.78 -13.18
N MET A 174 -15.45 -1.69 -12.21
CA MET A 174 -14.56 -2.85 -12.25
C MET A 174 -14.92 -3.90 -13.32
N ASP A 175 -16.17 -3.93 -13.80
CA ASP A 175 -16.61 -4.76 -14.91
C ASP A 175 -16.03 -4.31 -16.26
N GLN A 176 -15.59 -3.04 -16.36
CA GLN A 176 -14.95 -2.49 -17.54
C GLN A 176 -13.42 -2.72 -17.57
N LEU A 177 -12.83 -3.30 -16.52
CA LEU A 177 -11.40 -3.55 -16.43
C LEU A 177 -10.94 -4.61 -17.45
N ASP A 178 -11.59 -5.77 -17.48
CA ASP A 178 -11.14 -6.91 -18.27
C ASP A 178 -11.02 -6.60 -19.77
N PRO A 179 -11.96 -5.88 -20.42
CA PRO A 179 -11.82 -5.49 -21.82
C PRO A 179 -10.66 -4.52 -22.09
N LEU A 180 -10.19 -3.78 -21.09
CA LEU A 180 -9.13 -2.79 -21.24
C LEU A 180 -7.73 -3.36 -20.94
N LEU A 181 -7.60 -4.41 -20.12
CA LEU A 181 -6.31 -5.02 -19.77
C LEU A 181 -5.40 -5.30 -20.97
N PRO A 182 -5.88 -5.80 -22.12
CA PRO A 182 -5.03 -6.04 -23.29
C PRO A 182 -4.47 -4.76 -23.94
N THR A 183 -4.94 -3.59 -23.52
CA THR A 183 -4.54 -2.31 -24.11
C THR A 183 -3.65 -1.47 -23.18
N LEU A 184 -3.55 -1.85 -21.90
CA LEU A 184 -2.82 -1.10 -20.90
C LEU A 184 -1.34 -1.49 -20.88
N ASP A 185 -0.46 -0.48 -20.88
CA ASP A 185 0.99 -0.66 -20.76
C ASP A 185 1.44 -0.74 -19.29
N LEU A 186 0.74 0.00 -18.39
CA LEU A 186 0.99 -0.03 -16.96
C LEU A 186 -0.33 -0.15 -16.19
N ILE A 187 -0.33 -0.97 -15.17
CA ILE A 187 -1.46 -1.14 -14.26
C ILE A 187 -0.99 -0.89 -12.83
N PHE A 188 -1.59 0.12 -12.17
CA PHE A 188 -1.33 0.45 -10.77
C PHE A 188 -2.44 -0.06 -9.89
N LEU A 189 -2.08 -0.75 -8.81
CA LEU A 189 -3.00 -1.19 -7.77
C LEU A 189 -2.87 -0.25 -6.56
N ILE A 190 -3.94 0.52 -6.29
CA ILE A 190 -4.01 1.52 -5.20
C ILE A 190 -5.40 1.47 -4.57
N LEU A 191 -5.82 0.28 -4.14
CA LEU A 191 -7.13 0.06 -3.55
C LEU A 191 -6.99 -0.69 -2.21
N PRO A 192 -7.95 -0.54 -1.28
CA PRO A 192 -7.93 -1.28 -0.03
C PRO A 192 -8.16 -2.78 -0.27
N LEU A 193 -7.67 -3.60 0.65
CA LEU A 193 -7.95 -5.02 0.69
C LEU A 193 -9.32 -5.27 1.34
N ASN A 194 -10.17 -6.00 0.65
CA ASN A 194 -11.44 -6.52 1.14
C ASN A 194 -11.81 -7.80 0.36
N GLU A 195 -12.93 -8.41 0.64
CA GLU A 195 -13.37 -9.63 -0.04
C GLU A 195 -13.45 -9.49 -1.57
N GLU A 196 -13.88 -8.33 -2.09
CA GLU A 196 -14.00 -8.08 -3.53
C GLU A 196 -12.65 -7.83 -4.21
N SER A 197 -11.65 -7.32 -3.46
CA SER A 197 -10.32 -6.99 -4.00
C SER A 197 -9.28 -8.07 -3.74
N GLN A 198 -9.55 -9.04 -2.88
CA GLN A 198 -8.67 -10.19 -2.69
C GLN A 198 -8.57 -11.00 -3.98
N HIS A 199 -7.32 -11.25 -4.43
CA HIS A 199 -7.01 -11.91 -5.69
C HIS A 199 -7.76 -11.30 -6.90
N LEU A 200 -7.98 -9.98 -6.83
CA LEU A 200 -8.55 -9.23 -7.94
C LEU A 200 -7.76 -9.44 -9.22
N ILE A 201 -6.42 -9.47 -9.10
CA ILE A 201 -5.50 -9.81 -10.18
C ILE A 201 -5.14 -11.30 -10.04
N ASN A 202 -5.95 -12.13 -10.63
CA ASN A 202 -5.80 -13.58 -10.70
C ASN A 202 -5.22 -14.04 -12.04
N ALA A 203 -5.00 -15.35 -12.20
CA ALA A 203 -4.43 -15.92 -13.42
C ALA A 203 -5.16 -15.47 -14.70
N ARG A 204 -6.49 -15.39 -14.69
CA ARG A 204 -7.29 -14.95 -15.85
C ARG A 204 -6.97 -13.50 -16.22
N ARG A 205 -6.90 -12.59 -15.26
CA ARG A 205 -6.59 -11.17 -15.52
C ARG A 205 -5.14 -10.96 -15.90
N LEU A 206 -4.21 -11.69 -15.28
CA LEU A 206 -2.80 -11.70 -15.69
C LEU A 206 -2.65 -12.12 -17.16
N ALA A 207 -3.34 -13.17 -17.57
CA ALA A 207 -3.33 -13.64 -18.97
C ALA A 207 -3.95 -12.63 -19.96
N LEU A 208 -4.85 -11.75 -19.53
CA LEU A 208 -5.43 -10.68 -20.35
C LEU A 208 -4.49 -9.47 -20.51
N MET A 209 -3.49 -9.32 -19.66
CA MET A 209 -2.57 -8.18 -19.75
C MET A 209 -1.77 -8.23 -21.05
N LYS A 210 -1.50 -7.05 -21.61
CA LYS A 210 -0.68 -6.88 -22.81
C LYS A 210 0.73 -7.43 -22.61
N ASP A 211 1.31 -8.01 -23.65
CA ASP A 211 2.74 -8.38 -23.63
C ASP A 211 3.62 -7.15 -23.38
N GLY A 212 4.56 -7.27 -22.45
CA GLY A 212 5.40 -6.17 -21.97
C GLY A 212 4.73 -5.23 -20.99
N ALA A 213 3.49 -5.49 -20.57
CA ALA A 213 2.81 -4.70 -19.54
C ALA A 213 3.52 -4.78 -18.18
N ILE A 214 3.41 -3.72 -17.40
CA ILE A 214 4.01 -3.61 -16.06
C ILE A 214 2.89 -3.52 -15.03
N LEU A 215 2.86 -4.47 -14.09
CA LEU A 215 1.96 -4.45 -12.93
C LEU A 215 2.68 -3.83 -11.73
N ILE A 216 2.11 -2.78 -11.16
CA ILE A 216 2.68 -2.04 -10.03
C ILE A 216 1.73 -2.15 -8.85
N ASN A 217 2.18 -2.75 -7.75
CA ASN A 217 1.37 -2.89 -6.54
C ASN A 217 1.99 -2.13 -5.37
N VAL A 218 1.36 -1.03 -4.98
CA VAL A 218 1.69 -0.23 -3.79
C VAL A 218 0.52 -0.20 -2.80
N ALA A 219 -0.34 -1.22 -2.87
CA ALA A 219 -1.56 -1.32 -2.06
C ALA A 219 -1.46 -2.42 -0.99
N ARG A 220 -1.77 -3.67 -1.35
CA ARG A 220 -1.68 -4.86 -0.49
C ARG A 220 -1.30 -6.08 -1.33
N GLY A 221 -0.44 -6.96 -0.79
CA GLY A 221 0.02 -8.17 -1.50
C GLY A 221 -1.13 -9.06 -1.95
N LYS A 222 -2.09 -9.34 -1.06
CA LYS A 222 -3.26 -10.22 -1.31
C LYS A 222 -4.23 -9.74 -2.40
N ILE A 223 -4.03 -8.56 -2.99
CA ILE A 223 -4.81 -8.13 -4.16
C ILE A 223 -4.41 -8.93 -5.40
N ILE A 224 -3.19 -9.45 -5.41
CA ILE A 224 -2.69 -10.32 -6.48
C ILE A 224 -2.68 -11.78 -5.97
N ASP A 225 -3.08 -12.70 -6.82
CA ASP A 225 -2.78 -14.12 -6.62
C ASP A 225 -1.29 -14.32 -6.92
N THR A 226 -0.51 -14.53 -5.85
CA THR A 226 0.96 -14.57 -5.92
C THR A 226 1.45 -15.75 -6.77
N ASP A 227 0.84 -16.93 -6.64
CA ASP A 227 1.25 -18.10 -7.42
C ASP A 227 0.99 -17.89 -8.92
N ALA A 228 -0.15 -17.30 -9.25
CA ALA A 228 -0.49 -16.95 -10.62
C ALA A 228 0.47 -15.86 -11.17
N LEU A 229 0.84 -14.87 -10.36
CA LEU A 229 1.81 -13.85 -10.75
C LEU A 229 3.18 -14.46 -11.02
N VAL A 230 3.67 -15.32 -10.14
CA VAL A 230 4.96 -16.03 -10.33
C VAL A 230 4.95 -16.82 -11.64
N ALA A 231 3.89 -17.61 -11.88
CA ALA A 231 3.77 -18.39 -13.10
C ALA A 231 3.82 -17.50 -14.35
N GLU A 232 3.14 -16.36 -14.34
CA GLU A 232 3.13 -15.43 -15.46
C GLU A 232 4.49 -14.73 -15.66
N LEU A 233 5.13 -14.28 -14.56
CA LEU A 233 6.43 -13.62 -14.61
C LEU A 233 7.56 -14.53 -15.10
N ILE A 234 7.51 -15.83 -14.81
CA ILE A 234 8.47 -16.82 -15.31
C ILE A 234 8.46 -16.89 -16.84
N THR A 235 7.32 -16.65 -17.48
CA THR A 235 7.24 -16.61 -18.95
C THR A 235 7.99 -15.42 -19.56
N GLY A 236 8.27 -14.39 -18.76
CA GLY A 236 8.87 -13.13 -19.21
C GLY A 236 7.90 -12.22 -19.98
N ARG A 237 6.63 -12.59 -20.10
CA ARG A 237 5.64 -11.85 -20.90
C ARG A 237 5.27 -10.49 -20.29
N ILE A 238 5.19 -10.41 -18.96
CA ILE A 238 4.93 -9.17 -18.23
C ILE A 238 6.05 -8.88 -17.22
N CYS A 239 6.03 -7.67 -16.63
CA CYS A 239 6.90 -7.24 -15.56
C CYS A 239 6.08 -6.86 -14.33
N ALA A 240 6.72 -6.84 -13.15
CA ALA A 240 6.06 -6.37 -11.92
C ALA A 240 6.99 -5.47 -11.07
N ALA A 241 6.38 -4.53 -10.33
CA ALA A 241 7.03 -3.77 -9.29
C ALA A 241 6.14 -3.79 -8.03
N LEU A 242 6.67 -4.33 -6.94
CA LEU A 242 5.92 -4.73 -5.75
C LEU A 242 6.51 -4.05 -4.51
N ASP A 243 5.76 -3.13 -3.92
CA ASP A 243 6.07 -2.56 -2.60
C ASP A 243 5.48 -3.44 -1.47
N VAL A 244 4.54 -4.30 -1.82
CA VAL A 244 3.84 -5.21 -0.92
C VAL A 244 3.75 -6.60 -1.55
N THR A 245 3.83 -7.63 -0.70
CA THR A 245 3.83 -9.04 -1.13
C THR A 245 2.83 -9.88 -0.33
N ASP A 246 2.54 -11.08 -0.79
CA ASP A 246 1.83 -12.10 -0.03
C ASP A 246 2.54 -13.44 -0.22
N PRO A 247 3.11 -14.05 0.85
CA PRO A 247 3.15 -13.53 2.23
C PRO A 247 4.04 -12.29 2.38
N GLU A 248 3.83 -11.55 3.49
CA GLU A 248 4.64 -10.42 3.89
C GLU A 248 5.11 -10.61 5.35
N PRO A 249 6.43 -10.65 5.65
CA PRO A 249 7.54 -10.52 4.70
C PRO A 249 7.66 -11.70 3.73
N LEU A 250 8.20 -11.42 2.55
CA LEU A 250 8.43 -12.45 1.53
C LEU A 250 9.53 -13.43 1.98
N PRO A 251 9.30 -14.76 2.00
CA PRO A 251 10.30 -15.76 2.38
C PRO A 251 11.58 -15.68 1.55
N HIS A 252 12.73 -15.98 2.16
CA HIS A 252 14.05 -15.88 1.53
C HIS A 252 14.23 -16.75 0.28
N ASP A 253 13.53 -17.88 0.20
CA ASP A 253 13.56 -18.82 -0.93
C ASP A 253 12.49 -18.56 -1.98
N HIS A 254 11.67 -17.53 -1.80
CA HIS A 254 10.55 -17.24 -2.70
C HIS A 254 11.03 -16.94 -4.13
N PRO A 255 10.36 -17.51 -5.17
CA PRO A 255 10.78 -17.36 -6.58
C PRO A 255 10.92 -15.91 -7.05
N LEU A 256 10.06 -15.00 -6.57
CA LEU A 256 10.08 -13.58 -6.97
C LEU A 256 11.44 -12.91 -6.82
N TRP A 257 12.27 -13.28 -5.80
CA TRP A 257 13.60 -12.73 -5.60
C TRP A 257 14.57 -12.96 -6.76
N LYS A 258 14.35 -14.03 -7.53
CA LYS A 258 15.25 -14.44 -8.62
C LYS A 258 14.81 -13.97 -10.00
N LEU A 259 13.60 -13.41 -10.10
CA LEU A 259 13.05 -12.96 -11.38
C LEU A 259 13.66 -11.61 -11.78
N LYS A 260 14.14 -11.51 -13.02
CA LYS A 260 14.81 -10.31 -13.54
C LYS A 260 13.81 -9.18 -13.87
N ASN A 261 12.60 -9.56 -14.23
CA ASN A 261 11.47 -8.68 -14.59
C ASN A 261 10.65 -8.22 -13.38
N VAL A 262 11.22 -8.28 -12.16
CA VAL A 262 10.58 -7.85 -10.91
C VAL A 262 11.47 -6.88 -10.16
N ILE A 263 10.85 -5.82 -9.60
CA ILE A 263 11.40 -4.99 -8.52
C ILE A 263 10.58 -5.25 -7.26
N ILE A 264 11.23 -5.41 -6.12
CA ILE A 264 10.60 -5.49 -4.79
C ILE A 264 11.23 -4.41 -3.92
N THR A 265 10.41 -3.59 -3.23
CA THR A 265 10.83 -2.49 -2.35
C THR A 265 10.38 -2.66 -0.92
#